data_da0577e68d9bd5e44ef2964f5914facd
#
_entry.id   da0577e68d9bd5e44ef2964f5914facd
#
_cell.length_a   1.000
_cell.length_b   1.000
_cell.length_c   1.000
_cell.angle_alpha   90.00
_cell.angle_beta   90.00
_cell.angle_gamma   90.00
#
_symmetry.space_group_name_H-M   'P 1'
#
loop_
_entity.id
_entity.type
_entity.pdbx_description
1 polymer ?
#
loop_
_entity_poly.entity_id
_entity_poly.type
_entity_poly.pdbx_seq_one_letter_code
_entity_poly.pdbx_strand_id
1 'polypeptide(L)'
;MNEDRTALKCYFCDTGLLISLAFSSRGIVSNEIYQKLMFDKLVVDEGMLMENIVAQMLKAAGNELFFYSNYDKADADNRMQVDFLIQKEEVTSRHNISPIEVKSGTNYTLTSIKKCIKKFGQYLSTPYVLHPKDVEIKDGLVYLPLYMTPLL
;
A
#
# COMPACT_ATOMS: atom_id res chain seq x y z
N MET A 1 -8.76 -18.01 5.77
CA MET A 1 -9.10 -16.72 5.10
C MET A 1 -9.78 -17.08 3.79
N ASN A 2 -10.96 -16.54 3.47
CA ASN A 2 -11.58 -16.78 2.16
C ASN A 2 -11.06 -15.72 1.19
N GLU A 3 -10.40 -16.17 0.13
CA GLU A 3 -9.92 -15.31 -0.95
C GLU A 3 -11.07 -15.01 -1.91
N ASP A 4 -11.29 -13.73 -2.19
CA ASP A 4 -12.13 -13.32 -3.32
C ASP A 4 -11.27 -13.23 -4.58
N ARG A 5 -11.43 -14.19 -5.48
CA ARG A 5 -10.68 -14.23 -6.73
C ARG A 5 -11.22 -13.32 -7.83
N THR A 6 -12.23 -12.52 -7.53
CA THR A 6 -12.80 -11.57 -8.49
C THR A 6 -12.10 -10.22 -8.46
N ALA A 7 -11.36 -9.91 -7.39
CA ALA A 7 -10.59 -8.69 -7.23
C ALA A 7 -9.10 -9.02 -7.19
N LEU A 8 -8.32 -8.47 -8.13
CA LEU A 8 -6.88 -8.68 -8.24
C LEU A 8 -6.16 -7.34 -8.25
N LYS A 9 -5.05 -7.26 -7.50
CA LYS A 9 -4.03 -6.20 -7.64
C LYS A 9 -2.78 -6.83 -8.25
N CYS A 10 -2.22 -6.17 -9.26
CA CYS A 10 -0.98 -6.59 -9.90
C CYS A 10 0.13 -5.59 -9.56
N TYR A 11 1.27 -6.11 -9.12
CA TYR A 11 2.46 -5.33 -8.86
C TYR A 11 3.61 -5.82 -9.72
N PHE A 12 4.43 -4.90 -10.20
CA PHE A 12 5.62 -5.24 -10.97
C PHE A 12 6.79 -5.54 -10.03
N CYS A 13 7.59 -6.52 -10.38
CA CYS A 13 8.82 -6.85 -9.66
C CYS A 13 9.92 -5.77 -9.82
N ASP A 14 9.73 -4.83 -10.73
CA ASP A 14 10.62 -3.70 -10.98
C ASP A 14 9.79 -2.43 -11.25
N THR A 15 10.01 -1.39 -10.43
CA THR A 15 9.29 -0.12 -10.56
C THR A 15 9.74 0.67 -11.80
N GLY A 16 11.00 0.51 -12.24
CA GLY A 16 11.48 1.10 -13.50
C GLY A 16 10.77 0.50 -14.71
N LEU A 17 10.51 -0.81 -14.68
CA LEU A 17 9.73 -1.50 -15.71
C LEU A 17 8.27 -0.98 -15.72
N LEU A 18 7.66 -0.79 -14.56
CA LEU A 18 6.32 -0.21 -14.44
C LEU A 18 6.27 1.17 -15.10
N ILE A 19 7.24 2.04 -14.79
CA ILE A 19 7.36 3.38 -15.38
C ILE A 19 7.54 3.27 -16.90
N SER A 20 8.46 2.43 -17.35
CA SER A 20 8.75 2.25 -18.79
C SER A 20 7.50 1.80 -19.57
N LEU A 21 6.73 0.86 -19.03
CA LEU A 21 5.49 0.40 -19.65
C LEU A 21 4.40 1.48 -19.65
N ALA A 22 4.25 2.22 -18.55
CA ALA A 22 3.27 3.30 -18.45
C ALA A 22 3.54 4.42 -19.48
N PHE A 23 4.79 4.65 -19.84
CA PHE A 23 5.17 5.70 -20.82
C PHE A 23 5.31 5.19 -22.24
N SER A 24 5.67 3.92 -22.47
CA SER A 24 5.76 3.34 -23.80
C SER A 24 4.41 3.38 -24.54
N SER A 25 3.32 3.17 -23.84
CA SER A 25 1.96 3.26 -24.39
C SER A 25 1.56 4.68 -24.82
N ARG A 26 2.27 5.71 -24.37
CA ARG A 26 2.05 7.13 -24.73
C ARG A 26 3.00 7.65 -25.78
N GLY A 27 3.85 6.80 -26.40
CA GLY A 27 4.80 7.20 -27.42
C GLY A 27 5.93 8.11 -26.93
N ILE A 28 6.17 8.16 -25.63
CA ILE A 28 7.24 8.98 -25.04
C ILE A 28 8.56 8.22 -25.14
N VAL A 29 9.56 8.80 -25.83
CA VAL A 29 10.88 8.20 -26.01
C VAL A 29 11.67 8.18 -24.70
N SER A 30 12.49 7.15 -24.49
CA SER A 30 13.24 6.89 -23.26
C SER A 30 14.02 8.11 -22.71
N ASN A 31 14.67 8.89 -23.59
CA ASN A 31 15.43 10.08 -23.19
C ASN A 31 14.58 11.20 -22.60
N GLU A 32 13.35 11.36 -23.07
CA GLU A 32 12.41 12.35 -22.50
C GLU A 32 11.92 11.93 -21.12
N ILE A 33 11.77 10.63 -20.87
CA ILE A 33 11.39 10.09 -19.55
C ILE A 33 12.51 10.41 -18.55
N TYR A 34 13.77 10.13 -18.91
CA TYR A 34 14.91 10.43 -18.04
C TYR A 34 15.02 11.93 -17.73
N GLN A 35 14.85 12.79 -18.73
CA GLN A 35 14.89 14.24 -18.51
C GLN A 35 13.74 14.71 -17.61
N LYS A 36 12.53 14.19 -17.79
CA LYS A 36 11.38 14.55 -16.95
C LYS A 36 11.55 14.03 -15.52
N LEU A 37 12.14 12.85 -15.33
CA LEU A 37 12.47 12.29 -14.03
C LEU A 37 13.51 13.14 -13.30
N MET A 38 14.58 13.54 -14.00
CA MET A 38 15.68 14.35 -13.46
C MET A 38 15.22 15.77 -13.06
N PHE A 39 14.21 16.31 -13.72
CA PHE A 39 13.71 17.67 -13.49
C PHE A 39 12.37 17.71 -12.70
N ASP A 40 11.99 16.61 -12.06
CA ASP A 40 10.74 16.49 -11.27
C ASP A 40 9.47 16.90 -12.07
N LYS A 41 9.48 16.65 -13.37
CA LYS A 41 8.39 16.99 -14.30
C LYS A 41 7.59 15.77 -14.76
N LEU A 42 7.88 14.61 -14.20
CA LEU A 42 7.18 13.39 -14.53
C LEU A 42 5.83 13.37 -13.79
N VAL A 43 4.74 13.60 -14.52
CA VAL A 43 3.39 13.42 -13.99
C VAL A 43 3.10 11.92 -13.94
N VAL A 44 3.45 11.28 -12.84
CA VAL A 44 3.16 9.87 -12.54
C VAL A 44 2.22 9.83 -11.35
N ASP A 45 1.38 8.81 -11.30
CA ASP A 45 0.61 8.51 -10.09
C ASP A 45 1.59 8.01 -8.99
N GLU A 46 2.03 8.95 -8.16
CA GLU A 46 2.96 8.66 -7.06
C GLU A 46 2.40 7.60 -6.10
N GLY A 47 1.08 7.56 -5.91
CA GLY A 47 0.42 6.55 -5.09
C GLY A 47 0.67 5.15 -5.63
N MET A 48 0.45 4.96 -6.93
CA MET A 48 0.69 3.67 -7.60
C MET A 48 2.18 3.25 -7.53
N LEU A 49 3.11 4.19 -7.70
CA LEU A 49 4.54 3.89 -7.59
C LEU A 49 4.93 3.50 -6.16
N MET A 50 4.43 4.22 -5.16
CA MET A 50 4.71 3.92 -3.75
C MET A 50 4.11 2.58 -3.33
N GLU A 51 2.87 2.27 -3.73
CA GLU A 51 2.30 0.94 -3.51
C GLU A 51 3.16 -0.15 -4.15
N ASN A 52 3.65 0.04 -5.38
CA ASN A 52 4.49 -0.94 -6.06
C ASN A 52 5.84 -1.14 -5.36
N ILE A 53 6.49 -0.08 -4.89
CA ILE A 53 7.73 -0.16 -4.10
C ILE A 53 7.50 -0.92 -2.79
N VAL A 54 6.41 -0.60 -2.08
CA VAL A 54 6.04 -1.28 -0.83
C VAL A 54 5.77 -2.76 -1.08
N ALA A 55 5.05 -3.11 -2.16
CA ALA A 55 4.82 -4.50 -2.55
C ALA A 55 6.13 -5.27 -2.75
N GLN A 56 7.11 -4.68 -3.45
CA GLN A 56 8.44 -5.27 -3.64
C GLN A 56 9.16 -5.48 -2.31
N MET A 57 9.15 -4.47 -1.43
CA MET A 57 9.82 -4.54 -0.12
C MET A 57 9.19 -5.61 0.78
N LEU A 58 7.85 -5.67 0.85
CA LEU A 58 7.13 -6.69 1.61
C LEU A 58 7.43 -8.10 1.06
N LYS A 59 7.43 -8.25 -0.27
CA LYS A 59 7.72 -9.55 -0.90
C LYS A 59 9.17 -9.97 -0.67
N ALA A 60 10.12 -9.05 -0.74
CA ALA A 60 11.54 -9.31 -0.45
C ALA A 60 11.76 -9.67 1.03
N ALA A 61 10.96 -9.15 1.94
CA ALA A 61 10.97 -9.51 3.37
C ALA A 61 10.28 -10.86 3.66
N GLY A 62 9.76 -11.56 2.64
CA GLY A 62 9.13 -12.87 2.78
C GLY A 62 7.63 -12.85 2.99
N ASN A 63 7.00 -11.66 3.03
CA ASN A 63 5.57 -11.56 3.22
C ASN A 63 4.78 -12.02 1.99
N GLU A 64 3.63 -12.64 2.21
CA GLU A 64 2.61 -12.80 1.18
C GLU A 64 1.81 -11.51 1.06
N LEU A 65 1.45 -11.14 -0.19
CA LEU A 65 0.74 -9.90 -0.46
C LEU A 65 -0.76 -10.17 -0.48
N PHE A 66 -1.46 -9.68 0.52
CA PHE A 66 -2.91 -9.64 0.57
C PHE A 66 -3.37 -8.19 0.62
N PHE A 67 -4.58 -7.94 0.18
CA PHE A 67 -5.26 -6.65 0.32
C PHE A 67 -6.72 -6.88 0.72
N TYR A 68 -7.40 -5.84 1.15
CA TYR A 68 -8.82 -5.89 1.40
C TYR A 68 -9.53 -4.81 0.60
N SER A 69 -10.57 -5.17 -0.12
CA SER A 69 -11.45 -4.22 -0.79
C SER A 69 -12.91 -4.62 -0.61
N ASN A 70 -13.75 -3.64 -0.32
CA ASN A 70 -15.19 -3.78 -0.35
C ASN A 70 -15.79 -2.56 -1.03
N TYR A 71 -16.43 -2.79 -2.18
CA TYR A 71 -17.07 -1.76 -3.00
C TYR A 71 -18.58 -1.74 -2.81
N ASP A 72 -19.06 -1.88 -1.57
CA ASP A 72 -20.49 -1.79 -1.29
C ASP A 72 -21.04 -0.43 -1.77
N LYS A 73 -22.00 -0.48 -2.71
CA LYS A 73 -22.63 0.73 -3.25
C LYS A 73 -23.74 1.26 -2.35
N ALA A 74 -24.35 0.39 -1.56
CA ALA A 74 -25.49 0.73 -0.71
C ALA A 74 -25.07 1.30 0.65
N ASP A 75 -23.91 0.85 1.18
CA ASP A 75 -23.39 1.28 2.48
C ASP A 75 -22.00 1.91 2.34
N ALA A 76 -21.96 3.23 2.50
CA ALA A 76 -20.72 4.00 2.43
C ALA A 76 -19.75 3.65 3.57
N ASP A 77 -20.26 3.24 4.74
CA ASP A 77 -19.42 2.87 5.89
C ASP A 77 -18.71 1.52 5.66
N ASN A 78 -19.31 0.63 4.91
CA ASN A 78 -18.70 -0.63 4.51
C ASN A 78 -17.72 -0.48 3.33
N ARG A 79 -17.82 0.61 2.56
CA ARG A 79 -16.93 0.84 1.42
C ARG A 79 -15.55 1.26 1.89
N MET A 80 -14.55 0.39 1.70
CA MET A 80 -13.17 0.65 2.05
C MET A 80 -12.21 -0.20 1.20
N GLN A 81 -11.00 0.28 1.06
CA GLN A 81 -9.89 -0.45 0.48
C GLN A 81 -8.65 -0.25 1.37
N VAL A 82 -8.00 -1.34 1.76
CA VAL A 82 -6.73 -1.34 2.49
C VAL A 82 -5.67 -1.90 1.56
N ASP A 83 -4.55 -1.21 1.45
CA ASP A 83 -3.54 -1.49 0.42
C ASP A 83 -2.89 -2.85 0.62
N PHE A 84 -2.45 -3.16 1.85
CA PHE A 84 -1.87 -4.46 2.17
C PHE A 84 -2.38 -4.99 3.51
N LEU A 85 -2.41 -6.31 3.61
CA LEU A 85 -2.57 -7.06 4.85
C LEU A 85 -1.38 -8.00 4.97
N ILE A 86 -0.65 -7.93 6.07
CA ILE A 86 0.41 -8.88 6.38
C ILE A 86 0.00 -9.76 7.55
N GLN A 87 0.41 -11.01 7.50
CA GLN A 87 0.21 -11.95 8.59
C GLN A 87 1.50 -12.09 9.38
N LYS A 88 1.44 -11.83 10.69
CA LYS A 88 2.56 -12.09 11.59
C LYS A 88 2.50 -13.54 12.07
N GLU A 89 3.65 -14.21 12.07
CA GLU A 89 3.79 -15.61 12.50
C GLU A 89 3.79 -15.76 14.04
N GLU A 90 2.92 -15.06 14.73
CA GLU A 90 2.74 -15.28 16.17
C GLU A 90 1.75 -16.41 16.43
N VAL A 91 2.27 -17.60 16.74
CA VAL A 91 1.51 -18.85 16.98
C VAL A 91 0.48 -18.71 18.10
N THR A 92 0.61 -17.73 18.97
CA THR A 92 -0.20 -17.56 20.18
C THR A 92 -1.24 -16.44 20.10
N SER A 93 -1.21 -15.60 19.07
CA SER A 93 -2.10 -14.45 18.95
C SER A 93 -3.29 -14.75 18.05
N ARG A 94 -4.51 -14.48 18.54
CA ARG A 94 -5.73 -14.45 17.71
C ARG A 94 -5.74 -13.25 16.75
N HIS A 95 -4.82 -12.29 16.92
CA HIS A 95 -4.71 -11.02 16.23
C HIS A 95 -3.39 -10.98 15.47
N ASN A 96 -3.32 -11.67 14.33
CA ASN A 96 -2.07 -11.79 13.56
C ASN A 96 -2.09 -11.06 12.22
N ILE A 97 -3.14 -10.31 11.91
CA ILE A 97 -3.26 -9.57 10.67
C ILE A 97 -3.02 -8.09 10.94
N SER A 98 -2.00 -7.52 10.31
CA SER A 98 -1.72 -6.09 10.35
C SER A 98 -2.13 -5.42 9.04
N PRO A 99 -3.08 -4.48 9.06
CA PRO A 99 -3.41 -3.68 7.88
C PRO A 99 -2.35 -2.60 7.66
N ILE A 100 -2.03 -2.37 6.39
CA ILE A 100 -1.06 -1.36 5.95
C ILE A 100 -1.73 -0.45 4.93
N GLU A 101 -1.63 0.85 5.15
CA GLU A 101 -2.04 1.91 4.24
C GLU A 101 -0.79 2.63 3.73
N VAL A 102 -0.67 2.84 2.42
CA VAL A 102 0.46 3.54 1.80
C VAL A 102 0.06 4.95 1.39
N LYS A 103 0.89 5.92 1.71
CA LYS A 103 0.67 7.34 1.37
C LYS A 103 1.92 7.93 0.72
N SER A 104 1.77 8.51 -0.47
CA SER A 104 2.86 9.16 -1.21
C SER A 104 3.08 10.60 -0.78
N GLY A 105 2.05 11.29 -0.36
CA GLY A 105 2.10 12.72 0.01
C GLY A 105 2.06 12.97 1.50
N THR A 106 2.10 14.26 1.86
CA THR A 106 2.01 14.73 3.26
C THR A 106 0.59 15.05 3.70
N ASN A 107 -0.31 15.30 2.75
CA ASN A 107 -1.72 15.58 2.97
C ASN A 107 -2.56 14.40 2.48
N TYR A 108 -3.09 13.60 3.42
CA TYR A 108 -3.85 12.42 3.09
C TYR A 108 -4.96 12.15 4.11
N THR A 109 -5.93 11.35 3.71
CA THR A 109 -6.98 10.83 4.58
C THR A 109 -6.70 9.38 4.95
N LEU A 110 -7.17 8.97 6.12
CA LEU A 110 -7.04 7.60 6.63
C LEU A 110 -8.41 6.94 6.79
N THR A 111 -9.34 7.30 5.93
CA THR A 111 -10.74 6.85 6.04
C THR A 111 -10.84 5.33 5.94
N SER A 112 -10.15 4.71 4.99
CA SER A 112 -10.22 3.27 4.75
C SER A 112 -9.66 2.46 5.91
N ILE A 113 -8.44 2.77 6.36
CA ILE A 113 -7.83 2.02 7.46
C ILE A 113 -8.60 2.23 8.78
N LYS A 114 -9.13 3.43 9.05
CA LYS A 114 -9.98 3.71 10.23
C LYS A 114 -11.28 2.91 10.18
N LYS A 115 -11.93 2.79 9.02
CA LYS A 115 -13.10 1.92 8.85
C LYS A 115 -12.75 0.45 9.04
N CYS A 116 -11.62 0.00 8.51
CA CYS A 116 -11.12 -1.35 8.70
C CYS A 116 -10.93 -1.67 10.18
N ILE A 117 -10.28 -0.78 10.93
CA ILE A 117 -10.07 -0.94 12.38
C ILE A 117 -11.41 -0.97 13.13
N LYS A 118 -12.32 -0.06 12.81
CA LYS A 118 -13.66 -0.03 13.44
C LYS A 118 -14.42 -1.34 13.22
N LYS A 119 -14.32 -1.92 12.03
CA LYS A 119 -15.08 -3.12 11.64
C LYS A 119 -14.42 -4.43 12.13
N PHE A 120 -13.10 -4.51 12.06
CA PHE A 120 -12.35 -5.76 12.25
C PHE A 120 -11.34 -5.70 13.41
N GLY A 121 -11.32 -4.62 14.20
CA GLY A 121 -10.28 -4.37 15.21
C GLY A 121 -10.04 -5.53 16.18
N GLN A 122 -11.10 -6.30 16.50
CA GLN A 122 -10.98 -7.49 17.33
C GLN A 122 -10.16 -8.65 16.72
N TYR A 123 -9.81 -8.55 15.42
CA TYR A 123 -9.03 -9.56 14.69
C TYR A 123 -7.69 -9.01 14.19
N LEU A 124 -7.48 -7.69 14.34
CA LEU A 124 -6.30 -7.02 13.82
C LEU A 124 -5.20 -6.92 14.88
N SER A 125 -3.96 -7.03 14.43
CA SER A 125 -2.77 -6.64 15.16
C SER A 125 -2.49 -5.15 14.92
N THR A 126 -1.24 -4.72 15.01
CA THR A 126 -0.83 -3.33 14.83
C THR A 126 -1.14 -2.82 13.42
N PRO A 127 -1.93 -1.75 13.26
CA PRO A 127 -2.15 -1.12 11.98
C PRO A 127 -1.01 -0.14 11.65
N TYR A 128 -0.55 -0.15 10.39
CA TYR A 128 0.56 0.68 9.92
C TYR A 128 0.11 1.65 8.84
N VAL A 129 0.72 2.84 8.86
CA VAL A 129 0.65 3.84 7.80
C VAL A 129 2.06 4.08 7.29
N LEU A 130 2.34 3.71 6.05
CA LEU A 130 3.62 3.99 5.39
C LEU A 130 3.53 5.34 4.69
N HIS A 131 4.42 6.26 5.02
CA HIS A 131 4.37 7.64 4.54
C HIS A 131 5.78 8.25 4.42
N PRO A 132 5.95 9.44 3.79
CA PRO A 132 7.27 10.05 3.60
C PRO A 132 7.80 10.81 4.82
N LYS A 133 7.11 10.79 5.98
CA LYS A 133 7.54 11.47 7.21
C LYS A 133 8.22 10.51 8.18
N ASP A 134 8.66 11.04 9.33
CA ASP A 134 9.29 10.28 10.41
C ASP A 134 8.32 9.33 11.13
N VAL A 135 8.89 8.47 11.97
CA VAL A 135 8.13 7.54 12.82
C VAL A 135 7.24 8.30 13.80
N GLU A 136 5.97 7.95 13.85
CA GLU A 136 5.02 8.50 14.80
C GLU A 136 4.07 7.39 15.28
N ILE A 137 3.64 7.46 16.55
CA ILE A 137 2.55 6.61 17.06
C ILE A 137 1.43 7.55 17.49
N LYS A 138 0.29 7.42 16.83
CA LYS A 138 -0.84 8.31 17.07
C LYS A 138 -2.17 7.62 16.77
N ASP A 139 -3.18 7.85 17.61
CA ASP A 139 -4.54 7.31 17.45
C ASP A 139 -4.58 5.78 17.27
N GLY A 140 -3.65 5.04 17.90
CA GLY A 140 -3.55 3.59 17.76
C GLY A 140 -2.96 3.11 16.43
N LEU A 141 -2.44 4.02 15.61
CA LEU A 141 -1.74 3.75 14.36
C LEU A 141 -0.24 3.94 14.55
N VAL A 142 0.56 3.09 13.91
CA VAL A 142 2.00 3.24 13.81
C VAL A 142 2.34 3.77 12.42
N TYR A 143 2.91 4.96 12.39
CA TYR A 143 3.36 5.60 11.16
C TYR A 143 4.84 5.31 10.97
N LEU A 144 5.21 4.83 9.79
CA LEU A 144 6.58 4.47 9.46
C LEU A 144 7.01 5.10 8.12
N PRO A 145 8.25 5.59 8.03
CA PRO A 145 8.84 5.92 6.74
C PRO A 145 8.83 4.70 5.80
N LEU A 146 8.65 4.95 4.52
CA LEU A 146 8.59 3.91 3.49
C LEU A 146 9.77 2.94 3.53
N TYR A 147 10.99 3.45 3.79
CA TYR A 147 12.20 2.62 3.85
C TYR A 147 12.23 1.62 5.01
N MET A 148 11.34 1.76 6.00
CA MET A 148 11.21 0.82 7.11
C MET A 148 10.27 -0.35 6.80
N THR A 149 9.64 -0.38 5.62
CA THR A 149 8.77 -1.49 5.18
C THR A 149 9.39 -2.88 5.36
N PRO A 150 10.70 -3.12 5.09
CA PRO A 150 11.30 -4.44 5.26
C PRO A 150 11.39 -4.93 6.71
N LEU A 151 11.07 -4.09 7.70
CA LEU A 151 11.05 -4.45 9.12
C LEU A 151 9.68 -4.99 9.59
N LEU A 152 8.69 -4.99 8.71
CA LEU A 152 7.32 -5.47 8.97
C LEU A 152 7.15 -6.99 8.71
#